data_9063a147f9e5d2dd87a9098133f93bdc
#
_entry.id   9063a147f9e5d2dd87a9098133f93bdc
#
_cell.length_a   1.000
_cell.length_b   1.000
_cell.length_c   1.000
_cell.angle_alpha   90.00
_cell.angle_beta   90.00
_cell.angle_gamma   90.00
#
_symmetry.space_group_name_H-M   'P 1'
#
loop_
_entity.id
_entity.type
_entity.pdbx_description
1 polymer ?
#
loop_
_entity_poly.entity_id
_entity_poly.type
_entity_poly.pdbx_seq_one_letter_code
_entity_poly.pdbx_strand_id
1 'polypeptide(L)'
;MLTSAGRCLLLGLMGTVPLLGAAPPAQVIWRGDFETGNLDQWKGAPKSDAVKVVQDIVREGKYACRIDGSNAARRGSLDRIEFQHQPEPPGTAEGTERYFSWSVYLPKKFSDAVHHVGYFETRNSWSQLMSFEAKGEDLKFSTRVPYKLHWTGNGKLTPGRWHDFALHVLWSRDPAKGFVEVWFDGEKVVPLAKTATLRDENVAFFQIGLIRETSDVPESIIIDHVVEATTLKDVTPPPLPKGR
;
A
#
# COMPACT_ATOMS: atom_id res chain seq x y z
N MET A 1 36.41 45.76 -61.51
CA MET A 1 36.38 45.85 -60.04
C MET A 1 34.99 45.42 -59.60
N LEU A 2 34.86 44.19 -59.15
CA LEU A 2 33.60 43.64 -58.67
C LEU A 2 33.80 43.15 -57.23
N THR A 3 33.13 43.76 -56.27
CA THR A 3 33.13 43.40 -54.85
C THR A 3 32.07 42.37 -54.59
N SER A 4 32.48 41.19 -54.14
CA SER A 4 31.62 40.09 -53.70
C SER A 4 31.25 40.30 -52.22
N ALA A 5 29.93 40.45 -51.96
CA ALA A 5 29.40 40.48 -50.61
C ALA A 5 29.06 39.07 -50.14
N GLY A 6 29.81 38.55 -49.15
CA GLY A 6 29.52 37.27 -48.48
C GLY A 6 28.31 37.41 -47.57
N ARG A 7 27.27 36.59 -47.77
CA ARG A 7 26.16 36.39 -46.83
C ARG A 7 26.54 35.32 -45.82
N CYS A 8 26.64 35.71 -44.56
CA CYS A 8 26.76 34.80 -43.43
C CYS A 8 25.36 34.25 -43.06
N LEU A 9 25.18 32.94 -43.21
CA LEU A 9 23.96 32.24 -42.78
C LEU A 9 24.10 31.84 -41.34
N LEU A 10 23.41 32.50 -40.43
CA LEU A 10 23.27 32.05 -39.01
C LEU A 10 22.28 30.91 -38.97
N LEU A 11 22.74 29.67 -38.76
CA LEU A 11 21.89 28.55 -38.37
C LEU A 11 21.57 28.70 -36.87
N GLY A 12 20.31 29.04 -36.58
CA GLY A 12 19.79 28.99 -35.23
C GLY A 12 19.51 27.53 -34.82
N LEU A 13 20.28 27.03 -33.85
CA LEU A 13 19.93 25.78 -33.17
C LEU A 13 18.65 26.02 -32.35
N MET A 14 17.51 25.53 -32.83
CA MET A 14 16.32 25.36 -31.95
C MET A 14 16.55 24.16 -31.02
N GLY A 15 16.92 24.43 -29.80
CA GLY A 15 16.94 23.42 -28.74
C GLY A 15 15.52 23.00 -28.44
N THR A 16 15.18 21.74 -28.67
CA THR A 16 13.94 21.12 -28.20
C THR A 16 14.02 20.98 -26.69
N VAL A 17 13.29 21.83 -25.97
CA VAL A 17 13.03 21.63 -24.53
C VAL A 17 12.15 20.39 -24.40
N PRO A 18 12.56 19.35 -23.65
CA PRO A 18 11.69 18.21 -23.39
C PRO A 18 10.47 18.72 -22.62
N LEU A 19 9.28 18.53 -23.16
CA LEU A 19 8.04 18.69 -22.41
C LEU A 19 8.11 17.69 -21.22
N LEU A 20 8.28 18.21 -20.02
CA LEU A 20 7.95 17.43 -18.83
C LEU A 20 6.48 17.01 -18.98
N GLY A 21 6.23 15.71 -19.14
CA GLY A 21 4.88 15.17 -19.17
C GLY A 21 4.11 15.67 -17.94
N ALA A 22 2.92 16.22 -18.16
CA ALA A 22 2.05 16.63 -17.07
C ALA A 22 1.80 15.41 -16.17
N ALA A 23 1.91 15.62 -14.86
CA ALA A 23 1.53 14.57 -13.90
C ALA A 23 0.09 14.10 -14.20
N PRO A 24 -0.19 12.80 -14.08
CA PRO A 24 -1.54 12.29 -14.30
C PRO A 24 -2.54 13.05 -13.42
N PRO A 25 -3.77 13.30 -13.90
CA PRO A 25 -4.77 13.98 -13.09
C PRO A 25 -5.02 13.21 -11.78
N ALA A 26 -5.22 13.94 -10.70
CA ALA A 26 -5.58 13.39 -9.40
C ALA A 26 -6.85 12.54 -9.52
N GLN A 27 -6.78 11.27 -9.14
CA GLN A 27 -7.89 10.34 -9.25
C GLN A 27 -7.80 9.24 -8.20
N VAL A 28 -8.87 9.10 -7.42
CA VAL A 28 -9.12 7.89 -6.66
C VAL A 28 -9.56 6.79 -7.64
N ILE A 29 -8.86 5.67 -7.62
CA ILE A 29 -9.11 4.54 -8.53
C ILE A 29 -10.05 3.54 -7.86
N TRP A 30 -9.84 3.27 -6.57
CA TRP A 30 -10.64 2.34 -5.82
C TRP A 30 -10.63 2.66 -4.33
N ARG A 31 -11.74 2.30 -3.65
CA ARG A 31 -11.89 2.35 -2.20
C ARG A 31 -12.43 1.04 -1.65
N GLY A 32 -11.85 0.59 -0.56
CA GLY A 32 -12.33 -0.51 0.27
C GLY A 32 -12.50 -0.02 1.72
N ASP A 33 -13.18 1.12 1.88
CA ASP A 33 -13.35 1.87 3.13
C ASP A 33 -14.59 1.46 3.93
N PHE A 34 -15.30 0.42 3.49
CA PHE A 34 -16.50 -0.15 4.13
C PHE A 34 -17.71 0.80 4.23
N GLU A 35 -17.67 1.98 3.61
CA GLU A 35 -18.72 3.00 3.69
C GLU A 35 -20.05 2.59 3.06
N THR A 36 -20.08 1.47 2.35
CA THR A 36 -21.33 0.80 1.93
C THR A 36 -22.06 0.11 3.08
N GLY A 37 -21.46 0.01 4.27
CA GLY A 37 -22.00 -0.69 5.43
C GLY A 37 -21.94 -2.23 5.31
N ASN A 38 -21.22 -2.73 4.31
CA ASN A 38 -21.01 -4.16 4.03
C ASN A 38 -19.63 -4.40 3.39
N LEU A 39 -19.41 -5.60 2.86
CA LEU A 39 -18.12 -6.01 2.27
C LEU A 39 -18.11 -5.96 0.73
N ASP A 40 -19.12 -5.41 0.08
CA ASP A 40 -19.33 -5.49 -1.38
C ASP A 40 -18.26 -4.76 -2.20
N GLN A 41 -17.56 -3.80 -1.59
CA GLN A 41 -16.42 -3.12 -2.21
C GLN A 41 -15.23 -4.06 -2.46
N TRP A 42 -15.20 -5.22 -1.77
CA TRP A 42 -14.10 -6.16 -1.83
C TRP A 42 -14.48 -7.42 -2.62
N LYS A 43 -13.93 -7.59 -3.81
CA LYS A 43 -14.13 -8.83 -4.61
C LYS A 43 -13.60 -10.09 -3.91
N GLY A 44 -12.57 -9.93 -3.10
CA GLY A 44 -11.93 -10.99 -2.31
C GLY A 44 -12.22 -10.87 -0.82
N ALA A 45 -13.47 -10.56 -0.43
CA ALA A 45 -13.85 -10.51 0.97
C ALA A 45 -13.86 -11.90 1.60
N PRO A 46 -13.35 -12.06 2.83
CA PRO A 46 -13.38 -13.34 3.54
C PRO A 46 -14.83 -13.67 3.96
N LYS A 47 -15.20 -14.93 3.78
CA LYS A 47 -16.48 -15.47 4.29
C LYS A 47 -16.25 -16.06 5.68
N SER A 48 -16.40 -15.26 6.72
CA SER A 48 -16.15 -15.68 8.09
C SER A 48 -16.97 -14.85 9.07
N ASP A 49 -17.55 -15.49 10.06
CA ASP A 49 -18.27 -14.82 11.17
C ASP A 49 -17.33 -13.97 12.06
N ALA A 50 -16.03 -14.14 11.90
CA ALA A 50 -15.01 -13.34 12.55
C ALA A 50 -14.91 -11.93 11.96
N VAL A 51 -15.52 -11.67 10.79
CA VAL A 51 -15.44 -10.38 10.08
C VAL A 51 -16.74 -9.62 10.27
N LYS A 52 -16.66 -8.40 10.80
CA LYS A 52 -17.83 -7.57 11.08
C LYS A 52 -17.58 -6.12 10.65
N VAL A 53 -18.52 -5.55 9.91
CA VAL A 53 -18.58 -4.10 9.72
C VAL A 53 -19.08 -3.47 11.01
N VAL A 54 -18.37 -2.47 11.52
CA VAL A 54 -18.58 -1.83 12.83
C VAL A 54 -18.68 -0.31 12.69
N GLN A 55 -19.23 0.36 13.70
CA GLN A 55 -19.41 1.82 13.76
C GLN A 55 -18.85 2.45 15.05
N ASP A 56 -18.35 1.63 15.96
CA ASP A 56 -17.87 2.06 17.29
C ASP A 56 -16.41 2.58 17.24
N ILE A 57 -15.60 2.02 16.37
CA ILE A 57 -14.19 2.43 16.17
C ILE A 57 -13.97 2.60 14.66
N VAL A 58 -13.98 3.84 14.19
CA VAL A 58 -13.93 4.24 12.77
C VAL A 58 -12.82 5.25 12.57
N ARG A 59 -12.05 5.11 11.48
CA ARG A 59 -11.01 6.07 11.09
C ARG A 59 -11.58 7.24 10.32
N GLU A 60 -12.47 6.94 9.37
CA GLU A 60 -13.12 7.89 8.48
C GLU A 60 -14.58 7.45 8.27
N GLY A 61 -15.48 8.41 8.01
CA GLY A 61 -16.87 8.11 7.67
C GLY A 61 -17.69 7.52 8.83
N LYS A 62 -18.35 6.40 8.57
CA LYS A 62 -19.30 5.74 9.48
C LYS A 62 -18.95 4.30 9.81
N TYR A 63 -18.18 3.64 8.98
CA TYR A 63 -17.98 2.21 9.05
C TYR A 63 -16.50 1.85 8.97
N ALA A 64 -16.13 0.80 9.67
CA ALA A 64 -14.83 0.14 9.59
C ALA A 64 -15.05 -1.37 9.63
N CYS A 65 -14.02 -2.15 9.40
CA CYS A 65 -14.11 -3.61 9.47
C CYS A 65 -13.26 -4.16 10.61
N ARG A 66 -13.90 -4.88 11.55
CA ARG A 66 -13.24 -5.63 12.62
C ARG A 66 -13.06 -7.08 12.21
N ILE A 67 -11.87 -7.62 12.48
CA ILE A 67 -11.54 -9.03 12.32
C ILE A 67 -11.10 -9.59 13.67
N ASP A 68 -11.76 -10.68 14.11
CA ASP A 68 -11.43 -11.41 15.33
C ASP A 68 -10.64 -12.68 15.03
N GLY A 69 -9.39 -12.74 15.51
CA GLY A 69 -8.47 -13.83 15.22
C GLY A 69 -8.77 -15.15 15.90
N SER A 70 -9.65 -15.19 16.90
CA SER A 70 -10.09 -16.42 17.54
C SER A 70 -10.73 -17.43 16.60
N ASN A 71 -11.22 -16.96 15.45
CA ASN A 71 -11.85 -17.75 14.39
C ASN A 71 -11.02 -17.71 13.08
N ALA A 72 -9.74 -17.36 13.14
CA ALA A 72 -8.88 -17.30 11.97
C ALA A 72 -8.76 -18.67 11.31
N ALA A 73 -8.87 -18.70 9.99
CA ALA A 73 -8.70 -19.91 9.21
C ALA A 73 -7.22 -20.31 9.18
N ARG A 74 -6.90 -21.45 9.80
CA ARG A 74 -5.54 -22.00 9.79
C ARG A 74 -5.19 -22.58 8.42
N ARG A 75 -4.07 -22.13 7.84
CA ARG A 75 -3.52 -22.65 6.59
C ARG A 75 -2.01 -22.89 6.75
N GLY A 76 -1.65 -24.14 7.01
CA GLY A 76 -0.27 -24.50 7.28
C GLY A 76 0.27 -23.81 8.52
N SER A 77 1.32 -23.01 8.38
CA SER A 77 1.95 -22.23 9.45
C SER A 77 1.34 -20.84 9.67
N LEU A 78 0.24 -20.50 8.97
CA LEU A 78 -0.40 -19.19 9.04
C LEU A 78 -1.87 -19.31 9.48
N ASP A 79 -2.31 -18.35 10.29
CA ASP A 79 -3.70 -18.04 10.53
C ASP A 79 -4.09 -16.86 9.62
N ARG A 80 -5.14 -17.03 8.80
CA ARG A 80 -5.47 -16.07 7.74
C ARG A 80 -6.97 -15.78 7.68
N ILE A 81 -7.32 -14.51 7.92
CA ILE A 81 -8.60 -13.90 7.54
C ILE A 81 -8.23 -12.59 6.85
N GLU A 82 -8.37 -12.55 5.54
CA GLU A 82 -7.81 -11.47 4.72
C GLU A 82 -8.75 -10.99 3.63
N PHE A 83 -8.68 -9.71 3.35
CA PHE A 83 -9.23 -9.07 2.18
C PHE A 83 -8.19 -9.04 1.05
N GLN A 84 -8.67 -9.16 -0.19
CA GLN A 84 -7.84 -9.08 -1.38
C GLN A 84 -8.38 -8.02 -2.32
N HIS A 85 -7.53 -7.08 -2.72
CA HIS A 85 -7.79 -6.11 -3.76
C HIS A 85 -6.81 -6.31 -4.91
N GLN A 86 -7.35 -6.63 -6.10
CA GLN A 86 -6.58 -6.69 -7.33
C GLN A 86 -6.84 -5.39 -8.10
N PRO A 87 -5.82 -4.52 -8.25
CA PRO A 87 -5.95 -3.29 -9.02
C PRO A 87 -6.46 -3.55 -10.45
N GLU A 88 -7.42 -2.75 -10.91
CA GLU A 88 -7.94 -2.83 -12.27
C GLU A 88 -6.86 -2.42 -13.29
N PRO A 89 -6.88 -2.96 -14.52
CA PRO A 89 -5.89 -2.61 -15.55
C PRO A 89 -5.75 -1.09 -15.77
N PRO A 90 -4.51 -0.59 -15.98
CA PRO A 90 -3.23 -1.30 -16.06
C PRO A 90 -2.69 -1.81 -14.71
N GLY A 91 -3.32 -1.49 -13.59
CA GLY A 91 -3.10 -2.00 -12.24
C GLY A 91 -1.61 -2.02 -11.84
N THR A 92 -1.05 -3.21 -11.71
CA THR A 92 0.34 -3.44 -11.35
C THR A 92 1.23 -3.80 -12.54
N ALA A 93 0.83 -3.45 -13.78
CA ALA A 93 1.65 -3.69 -14.97
C ALA A 93 2.98 -2.91 -14.91
N GLU A 94 3.98 -3.40 -15.64
CA GLU A 94 5.29 -2.76 -15.78
C GLU A 94 5.16 -1.28 -16.16
N GLY A 95 5.81 -0.40 -15.39
CA GLY A 95 5.80 1.06 -15.59
C GLY A 95 4.58 1.78 -15.00
N THR A 96 3.65 1.07 -14.37
CA THR A 96 2.51 1.72 -13.70
C THR A 96 2.93 2.31 -12.36
N GLU A 97 2.50 3.53 -12.06
CA GLU A 97 2.77 4.22 -10.81
C GLU A 97 1.46 4.41 -10.03
N ARG A 98 1.47 4.08 -8.73
CA ARG A 98 0.28 4.10 -7.86
C ARG A 98 0.63 4.50 -6.43
N TYR A 99 -0.40 5.02 -5.77
CA TYR A 99 -0.43 5.26 -4.33
C TYR A 99 -1.49 4.37 -3.71
N PHE A 100 -1.14 3.75 -2.60
CA PHE A 100 -2.04 2.96 -1.76
C PHE A 100 -2.00 3.50 -0.34
N SER A 101 -3.13 3.47 0.35
CA SER A 101 -3.17 3.71 1.79
C SER A 101 -4.12 2.76 2.47
N TRP A 102 -3.91 2.57 3.75
CA TRP A 102 -4.82 1.88 4.65
C TRP A 102 -4.56 2.31 6.08
N SER A 103 -5.59 2.18 6.91
CA SER A 103 -5.50 2.45 8.34
C SER A 103 -5.81 1.20 9.14
N VAL A 104 -5.07 1.00 10.24
CA VAL A 104 -5.31 -0.09 11.17
C VAL A 104 -5.43 0.43 12.59
N TYR A 105 -6.31 -0.21 13.37
CA TYR A 105 -6.43 0.01 14.80
C TYR A 105 -6.30 -1.33 15.51
N LEU A 106 -5.46 -1.39 16.52
CA LEU A 106 -5.29 -2.56 17.35
C LEU A 106 -6.01 -2.34 18.69
N PRO A 107 -7.08 -3.09 19.01
CA PRO A 107 -7.71 -3.01 20.34
C PRO A 107 -6.73 -3.36 21.47
N LYS A 108 -5.79 -4.26 21.18
CA LYS A 108 -4.70 -4.68 22.06
C LYS A 108 -3.43 -4.87 21.25
N LYS A 109 -2.28 -4.79 21.93
CA LYS A 109 -0.98 -5.13 21.36
C LYS A 109 -1.01 -6.53 20.74
N PHE A 110 -0.41 -6.70 19.56
CA PHE A 110 -0.17 -8.01 18.96
C PHE A 110 0.78 -8.86 19.83
N SER A 111 0.64 -10.18 19.72
CA SER A 111 1.61 -11.12 20.26
C SER A 111 2.96 -11.01 19.54
N ASP A 112 3.93 -11.82 20.01
CA ASP A 112 5.25 -11.90 19.37
C ASP A 112 5.27 -12.79 18.10
N ALA A 113 4.10 -13.24 17.61
CA ALA A 113 3.97 -13.84 16.30
C ALA A 113 4.17 -12.77 15.22
N VAL A 114 4.70 -13.15 14.06
CA VAL A 114 4.81 -12.24 12.91
C VAL A 114 3.44 -12.04 12.28
N HIS A 115 3.01 -10.81 12.16
CA HIS A 115 1.78 -10.38 11.51
C HIS A 115 2.10 -9.64 10.21
N HIS A 116 1.23 -9.80 9.20
CA HIS A 116 1.25 -8.96 8.00
C HIS A 116 0.12 -7.93 8.10
N VAL A 117 0.48 -6.67 8.24
CA VAL A 117 -0.48 -5.54 8.34
C VAL A 117 -0.75 -4.84 7.00
N GLY A 118 -0.30 -5.45 5.93
CA GLY A 118 -0.47 -5.06 4.54
C GLY A 118 0.67 -5.60 3.68
N TYR A 119 0.35 -6.27 2.58
CA TYR A 119 1.39 -6.78 1.67
C TYR A 119 0.88 -6.96 0.25
N PHE A 120 1.81 -7.04 -0.70
CA PHE A 120 1.54 -7.35 -2.09
C PHE A 120 2.13 -8.71 -2.46
N GLU A 121 1.38 -9.48 -3.23
CA GLU A 121 1.72 -10.81 -3.71
C GLU A 121 1.29 -10.96 -5.16
N THR A 122 2.02 -11.78 -5.94
CA THR A 122 1.66 -12.08 -7.32
C THR A 122 0.63 -13.21 -7.39
N ARG A 123 -0.35 -13.09 -8.31
CA ARG A 123 -1.20 -14.22 -8.66
C ARG A 123 -0.40 -15.34 -9.31
N ASN A 124 -0.93 -16.55 -9.25
CA ASN A 124 -0.37 -17.78 -9.82
C ASN A 124 0.90 -18.26 -9.15
N SER A 125 1.92 -17.43 -8.97
CA SER A 125 3.17 -17.82 -8.31
C SER A 125 3.13 -17.69 -6.78
N TRP A 126 2.14 -16.95 -6.22
CA TRP A 126 1.99 -16.67 -4.79
C TRP A 126 3.29 -16.14 -4.18
N SER A 127 4.00 -15.32 -4.95
CA SER A 127 5.27 -14.72 -4.52
C SER A 127 5.04 -13.36 -3.89
N GLN A 128 5.39 -13.22 -2.63
CA GLN A 128 5.35 -11.94 -1.93
C GLN A 128 6.35 -10.97 -2.57
N LEU A 129 5.91 -9.76 -2.86
CA LEU A 129 6.69 -8.70 -3.49
C LEU A 129 7.19 -7.69 -2.46
N MET A 130 6.34 -7.30 -1.54
CA MET A 130 6.64 -6.39 -0.44
C MET A 130 5.67 -6.58 0.71
N SER A 131 6.10 -6.24 1.93
CA SER A 131 5.32 -6.49 3.13
C SER A 131 5.59 -5.46 4.23
N PHE A 132 4.51 -5.05 4.90
CA PHE A 132 4.54 -4.43 6.21
C PHE A 132 4.28 -5.52 7.25
N GLU A 133 5.27 -5.82 8.06
CA GLU A 133 5.21 -6.85 9.08
C GLU A 133 5.28 -6.22 10.47
N ALA A 134 4.50 -6.79 11.40
CA ALA A 134 4.50 -6.40 12.79
C ALA A 134 4.87 -7.59 13.70
N LYS A 135 5.56 -7.31 14.80
CA LYS A 135 5.82 -8.22 15.89
C LYS A 135 5.65 -7.46 17.21
N GLY A 136 4.58 -7.76 17.95
CA GLY A 136 4.18 -6.88 19.04
C GLY A 136 3.85 -5.47 18.53
N GLU A 137 4.60 -4.47 18.98
CA GLU A 137 4.49 -3.07 18.55
C GLU A 137 5.56 -2.67 17.53
N ASP A 138 6.47 -3.57 17.19
CA ASP A 138 7.54 -3.31 16.24
C ASP A 138 7.07 -3.54 14.81
N LEU A 139 7.39 -2.60 13.92
CA LEU A 139 7.09 -2.65 12.50
C LEU A 139 8.34 -2.79 11.67
N LYS A 140 8.21 -3.41 10.49
CA LYS A 140 9.20 -3.33 9.43
C LYS A 140 8.53 -3.29 8.06
N PHE A 141 9.18 -2.63 7.12
CA PHE A 141 8.83 -2.66 5.71
C PHE A 141 9.98 -3.21 4.88
N SER A 142 9.68 -4.17 4.03
CA SER A 142 10.67 -4.80 3.14
C SER A 142 10.09 -5.10 1.77
N THR A 143 10.95 -5.07 0.73
CA THR A 143 10.69 -5.66 -0.59
C THR A 143 11.32 -7.04 -0.67
N ARG A 144 10.85 -7.89 -1.60
CA ARG A 144 11.21 -9.31 -1.68
C ARG A 144 11.88 -9.73 -3.00
N VAL A 145 12.25 -8.76 -3.86
CA VAL A 145 12.76 -9.06 -5.22
C VAL A 145 14.03 -8.23 -5.53
N PRO A 146 15.18 -8.60 -5.01
CA PRO A 146 15.47 -9.48 -3.88
C PRO A 146 14.99 -8.91 -2.55
N TYR A 147 15.19 -9.68 -1.46
CA TYR A 147 14.88 -9.15 -0.12
C TYR A 147 15.72 -7.93 0.20
N LYS A 148 15.03 -6.85 0.62
CA LYS A 148 15.65 -5.63 1.11
C LYS A 148 14.80 -5.03 2.21
N LEU A 149 15.36 -4.89 3.40
CA LEU A 149 14.75 -4.14 4.50
C LEU A 149 14.94 -2.64 4.23
N HIS A 150 13.84 -1.89 4.23
CA HIS A 150 13.86 -0.45 3.98
C HIS A 150 13.63 0.36 5.26
N TRP A 151 12.87 -0.17 6.22
CA TRP A 151 12.52 0.55 7.43
C TRP A 151 12.18 -0.39 8.60
N THR A 152 12.51 0.07 9.81
CA THR A 152 12.06 -0.50 11.09
C THR A 152 11.49 0.61 11.96
N GLY A 153 10.32 0.37 12.54
CA GLY A 153 9.63 1.26 13.46
C GLY A 153 9.41 0.57 14.80
N ASN A 154 10.44 0.55 15.67
CA ASN A 154 10.38 -0.10 16.96
C ASN A 154 9.38 0.63 17.88
N GLY A 155 8.43 -0.13 18.47
CA GLY A 155 7.39 0.41 19.34
C GLY A 155 6.44 1.41 18.68
N LYS A 156 6.32 1.40 17.34
CA LYS A 156 5.51 2.38 16.60
C LYS A 156 4.06 1.95 16.44
N LEU A 157 3.76 0.64 16.39
CA LEU A 157 2.39 0.12 16.22
C LEU A 157 1.72 -0.03 17.59
N THR A 158 1.39 1.10 18.23
CA THR A 158 0.81 1.11 19.58
C THR A 158 -0.69 0.80 19.55
N PRO A 159 -1.23 0.02 20.50
CA PRO A 159 -2.65 -0.27 20.58
C PRO A 159 -3.47 0.96 21.03
N GLY A 160 -4.77 0.90 20.79
CA GLY A 160 -5.71 1.92 21.26
C GLY A 160 -5.77 3.19 20.41
N ARG A 161 -5.12 3.21 19.24
CA ARG A 161 -5.19 4.32 18.29
C ARG A 161 -5.13 3.83 16.84
N TRP A 162 -5.55 4.66 15.93
CA TRP A 162 -5.38 4.45 14.50
C TRP A 162 -3.92 4.71 14.06
N HIS A 163 -3.46 3.87 13.16
CA HIS A 163 -2.19 4.03 12.45
C HIS A 163 -2.43 4.04 10.96
N ASP A 164 -1.89 5.05 10.28
CA ASP A 164 -2.07 5.28 8.86
C ASP A 164 -0.81 4.89 8.09
N PHE A 165 -0.99 4.07 7.07
CA PHE A 165 0.05 3.65 6.14
C PHE A 165 -0.21 4.23 4.78
N ALA A 166 0.82 4.69 4.09
CA ALA A 166 0.76 5.01 2.68
C ALA A 166 2.01 4.49 1.95
N LEU A 167 1.78 3.95 0.77
CA LEU A 167 2.80 3.41 -0.12
C LEU A 167 2.68 4.09 -1.48
N HIS A 168 3.80 4.61 -1.99
CA HIS A 168 3.97 5.03 -3.37
C HIS A 168 4.86 4.01 -4.06
N VAL A 169 4.44 3.49 -5.19
CA VAL A 169 5.15 2.44 -5.90
C VAL A 169 5.13 2.68 -7.41
N LEU A 170 6.29 2.55 -8.04
CA LEU A 170 6.41 2.31 -9.47
C LEU A 170 6.68 0.83 -9.69
N TRP A 171 5.73 0.17 -10.35
CA TRP A 171 5.81 -1.26 -10.65
C TRP A 171 6.82 -1.53 -11.75
N SER A 172 7.89 -2.26 -11.45
CA SER A 172 8.92 -2.62 -12.43
C SER A 172 9.74 -3.83 -12.00
N ARG A 173 10.10 -4.66 -12.97
CA ARG A 173 11.10 -5.73 -12.80
C ARG A 173 12.52 -5.20 -12.82
N ASP A 174 12.71 -4.02 -13.40
CA ASP A 174 14.02 -3.35 -13.46
C ASP A 174 14.28 -2.57 -12.16
N PRO A 175 15.26 -2.97 -11.34
CA PRO A 175 15.56 -2.27 -10.08
C PRO A 175 16.08 -0.84 -10.26
N ALA A 176 16.50 -0.45 -11.46
CA ALA A 176 16.88 0.92 -11.76
C ALA A 176 15.67 1.83 -12.00
N LYS A 177 14.52 1.25 -12.40
CA LYS A 177 13.27 1.97 -12.66
C LYS A 177 12.34 1.91 -11.46
N GLY A 178 11.99 0.69 -11.01
CA GLY A 178 11.09 0.47 -9.88
C GLY A 178 11.53 1.21 -8.63
N PHE A 179 10.56 1.62 -7.83
CA PHE A 179 10.83 2.25 -6.53
C PHE A 179 9.66 2.08 -5.57
N VAL A 180 9.95 2.35 -4.32
CA VAL A 180 8.96 2.51 -3.24
C VAL A 180 9.28 3.77 -2.44
N GLU A 181 8.23 4.43 -1.92
CA GLU A 181 8.26 5.40 -0.85
C GLU A 181 7.19 5.02 0.17
N VAL A 182 7.43 5.26 1.45
CA VAL A 182 6.47 4.88 2.51
C VAL A 182 6.28 6.02 3.49
N TRP A 183 5.03 6.21 3.90
CA TRP A 183 4.64 7.06 5.03
C TRP A 183 3.97 6.20 6.09
N PHE A 184 4.24 6.54 7.33
CA PHE A 184 3.60 5.97 8.51
C PHE A 184 3.19 7.11 9.45
N ASP A 185 1.91 7.17 9.81
CA ASP A 185 1.30 8.23 10.61
C ASP A 185 1.63 9.65 10.08
N GLY A 186 1.64 9.82 8.75
CA GLY A 186 1.94 11.06 8.06
C GLY A 186 3.43 11.40 7.92
N GLU A 187 4.34 10.69 8.58
CA GLU A 187 5.78 10.84 8.44
C GLU A 187 6.32 9.99 7.28
N LYS A 188 7.14 10.57 6.38
CA LYS A 188 7.84 9.81 5.33
C LYS A 188 8.98 9.01 5.97
N VAL A 189 8.75 7.72 6.19
CA VAL A 189 9.69 6.81 6.85
C VAL A 189 10.61 6.08 5.87
N VAL A 190 10.23 5.96 4.61
CA VAL A 190 11.09 5.49 3.52
C VAL A 190 11.10 6.56 2.42
N PRO A 191 12.20 7.30 2.24
CA PRO A 191 12.38 8.16 1.08
C PRO A 191 12.44 7.29 -0.18
N LEU A 192 12.32 7.90 -1.39
CA LEU A 192 12.34 7.16 -2.65
C LEU A 192 13.51 6.18 -2.71
N ALA A 193 13.17 4.89 -2.68
CA ALA A 193 14.12 3.78 -2.66
C ALA A 193 13.99 2.97 -3.94
N LYS A 194 15.01 3.03 -4.81
CA LYS A 194 15.06 2.22 -6.02
C LYS A 194 15.18 0.73 -5.66
N THR A 195 14.33 -0.07 -6.31
CA THR A 195 14.27 -1.53 -6.15
C THR A 195 13.38 -2.14 -7.23
N ALA A 196 13.57 -3.41 -7.57
CA ALA A 196 12.54 -4.11 -8.32
C ALA A 196 11.29 -4.31 -7.43
N THR A 197 10.13 -4.06 -7.99
CA THR A 197 8.81 -4.15 -7.32
C THR A 197 7.94 -5.26 -7.92
N LEU A 198 8.35 -5.82 -9.06
CA LEU A 198 7.75 -6.97 -9.70
C LEU A 198 8.80 -8.08 -9.84
N ARG A 199 8.34 -9.34 -9.74
CA ARG A 199 9.17 -10.54 -9.95
C ARG A 199 9.07 -11.02 -11.40
N ASP A 200 7.87 -11.05 -11.91
CA ASP A 200 7.47 -11.62 -13.21
C ASP A 200 6.34 -10.75 -13.83
N GLU A 201 5.69 -11.27 -14.84
CA GLU A 201 4.58 -10.59 -15.56
C GLU A 201 3.20 -10.84 -14.91
N ASN A 202 3.14 -11.64 -13.84
CA ASN A 202 1.89 -11.87 -13.15
C ASN A 202 1.42 -10.59 -12.42
N VAL A 203 0.12 -10.35 -12.47
CA VAL A 203 -0.47 -9.24 -11.73
C VAL A 203 -0.27 -9.41 -10.23
N ALA A 204 0.05 -8.33 -9.56
CA ALA A 204 0.09 -8.28 -8.12
C ALA A 204 -1.28 -7.86 -7.55
N PHE A 205 -1.55 -8.23 -6.33
CA PHE A 205 -2.72 -7.83 -5.59
C PHE A 205 -2.35 -7.48 -4.15
N PHE A 206 -3.10 -6.56 -3.58
CA PHE A 206 -2.95 -6.12 -2.20
C PHE A 206 -3.74 -7.04 -1.28
N GLN A 207 -3.16 -7.37 -0.13
CA GLN A 207 -3.80 -8.14 0.91
C GLN A 207 -3.66 -7.45 2.26
N ILE A 208 -4.77 -7.44 3.00
CA ILE A 208 -4.84 -6.88 4.36
C ILE A 208 -5.82 -7.68 5.19
N GLY A 209 -5.57 -7.82 6.47
CA GLY A 209 -6.42 -8.55 7.40
C GLY A 209 -5.69 -8.97 8.65
N LEU A 210 -6.18 -10.01 9.28
CA LEU A 210 -5.45 -10.72 10.34
C LEU A 210 -4.73 -11.91 9.71
N ILE A 211 -3.46 -11.68 9.36
CA ILE A 211 -2.59 -12.66 8.73
C ILE A 211 -1.35 -12.76 9.59
N ARG A 212 -1.13 -13.91 10.21
CA ARG A 212 -0.06 -14.09 11.17
C ARG A 212 0.49 -15.52 11.15
N GLU A 213 1.68 -15.72 11.73
CA GLU A 213 2.12 -17.04 12.15
C GLU A 213 1.09 -17.66 13.07
N THR A 214 0.89 -18.98 12.97
CA THR A 214 -0.09 -19.71 13.77
C THR A 214 0.11 -19.44 15.28
N SER A 215 -0.96 -19.00 15.93
CA SER A 215 -0.96 -18.66 17.35
C SER A 215 -2.33 -18.95 17.95
N ASP A 216 -2.35 -19.43 19.18
CA ASP A 216 -3.58 -19.65 19.94
C ASP A 216 -4.00 -18.39 20.76
N VAL A 217 -3.22 -17.30 20.67
CA VAL A 217 -3.56 -16.03 21.32
C VAL A 217 -4.70 -15.36 20.54
N PRO A 218 -5.85 -15.06 21.19
CA PRO A 218 -6.91 -14.28 20.55
C PRO A 218 -6.43 -12.85 20.25
N GLU A 219 -6.58 -12.43 19.00
CA GLU A 219 -6.20 -11.09 18.55
C GLU A 219 -7.27 -10.50 17.64
N SER A 220 -7.29 -9.19 17.56
CA SER A 220 -8.22 -8.48 16.70
C SER A 220 -7.50 -7.32 16.00
N ILE A 221 -7.92 -7.03 14.80
CA ILE A 221 -7.52 -5.84 14.04
C ILE A 221 -8.78 -5.15 13.51
N ILE A 222 -8.79 -3.83 13.47
CA ILE A 222 -9.81 -3.06 12.79
C ILE A 222 -9.13 -2.35 11.63
N ILE A 223 -9.75 -2.42 10.45
CA ILE A 223 -9.24 -1.89 9.19
C ILE A 223 -10.22 -0.87 8.67
N ASP A 224 -9.68 0.22 8.13
CA ASP A 224 -10.45 1.28 7.49
C ASP A 224 -9.60 2.03 6.47
N HIS A 225 -10.21 2.95 5.71
CA HIS A 225 -9.53 3.85 4.77
C HIS A 225 -8.57 3.12 3.82
N VAL A 226 -9.01 2.04 3.18
CA VAL A 226 -8.19 1.38 2.15
C VAL A 226 -8.46 2.03 0.80
N VAL A 227 -7.44 2.67 0.22
CA VAL A 227 -7.57 3.49 -1.00
C VAL A 227 -6.44 3.21 -1.98
N GLU A 228 -6.77 3.13 -3.28
CA GLU A 228 -5.84 3.19 -4.40
C GLU A 228 -6.08 4.47 -5.20
N ALA A 229 -5.02 5.23 -5.50
CA ALA A 229 -5.13 6.47 -6.26
C ALA A 229 -3.86 6.79 -7.07
N THR A 230 -3.91 7.90 -7.83
CA THR A 230 -2.78 8.39 -8.63
C THR A 230 -1.92 9.42 -7.91
N THR A 231 -2.34 9.94 -6.75
CA THR A 231 -1.56 10.93 -5.97
C THR A 231 -1.58 10.62 -4.48
N LEU A 232 -0.54 11.08 -3.76
CA LEU A 232 -0.48 10.96 -2.30
C LEU A 232 -1.65 11.68 -1.61
N LYS A 233 -2.05 12.85 -2.13
CA LYS A 233 -3.16 13.63 -1.57
C LYS A 233 -4.46 12.83 -1.54
N ASP A 234 -4.74 12.06 -2.59
CA ASP A 234 -5.99 11.32 -2.74
C ASP A 234 -6.07 10.07 -1.85
N VAL A 235 -4.92 9.58 -1.37
CA VAL A 235 -4.84 8.46 -0.43
C VAL A 235 -4.60 8.90 1.01
N THR A 236 -4.28 10.17 1.27
CA THR A 236 -4.04 10.67 2.64
C THR A 236 -5.36 10.79 3.39
N PRO A 237 -5.55 10.09 4.52
CA PRO A 237 -6.77 10.23 5.30
C PRO A 237 -6.87 11.62 5.92
N PRO A 238 -8.09 12.12 6.17
CA PRO A 238 -8.29 13.38 6.87
C PRO A 238 -7.69 13.30 8.29
N PRO A 239 -7.28 14.42 8.88
CA PRO A 239 -6.84 14.45 10.27
C PRO A 239 -7.90 13.88 11.20
N LEU A 240 -7.49 13.09 12.19
CA LEU A 240 -8.40 12.60 13.21
C LEU A 240 -9.06 13.80 13.95
N PRO A 241 -10.35 13.72 14.27
CA PRO A 241 -11.00 14.74 15.08
C PRO A 241 -10.26 14.92 16.41
N LYS A 242 -10.01 16.17 16.81
CA LYS A 242 -9.40 16.46 18.11
C LYS A 242 -10.30 15.91 19.22
N GLY A 243 -9.81 14.95 20.01
CA GLY A 243 -10.50 14.41 21.19
C GLY A 243 -11.15 13.03 21.02
N ARG A 244 -10.78 12.26 20.02
CA ARG A 244 -11.10 10.82 19.93
C ARG A 244 -9.88 9.96 20.13
#